data_9e55a2a06544060eb80079e91b943aac
#
_entry.id   9e55a2a06544060eb80079e91b943aac
#
_cell.length_a   1.000
_cell.length_b   1.000
_cell.length_c   1.000
_cell.angle_alpha   90.00
_cell.angle_beta   90.00
_cell.angle_gamma   90.00
#
_symmetry.space_group_name_H-M   'P 1'
#
loop_
_entity.id
_entity.type
_entity.pdbx_description
1 polymer ?
#
loop_
_entity_poly.entity_id
_entity_poly.type
_entity_poly.pdbx_seq_one_letter_code
_entity_poly.pdbx_strand_id
1 'polypeptide(L)'
;AGWGEMTACDSLRAAFVADCKRVVDKYGLDGLDFDWEFPHGDQQDNYVKLFKDVREVLGPDKRVTAAVGFFGNGFDLREAIKYLDYINLMSYDMGWQAPYHHTSLRRSELSGVCTLEEAIDSCLNKGLDYKDIVVGLAFYGRGDGTNFKDWTDYRDIVNRDLAAEGMDERWDSVACVPYIVDSLGTLIVGYDNPRSLKIKCDYIREKGLKGGMYWRSELDTDSFDLTN
;
A
#
# COMPACT_ATOMS: atom_id res chain seq x y z
N ALA A 1 9.80 0.74 17.98
CA ALA A 1 10.41 -0.15 18.96
C ALA A 1 9.30 -0.85 19.73
N GLY A 2 9.44 -2.13 20.04
CA GLY A 2 8.46 -2.87 20.83
C GLY A 2 7.73 -4.01 20.14
N TRP A 3 7.52 -3.98 18.81
CA TRP A 3 6.84 -5.08 18.11
C TRP A 3 7.56 -6.42 18.30
N GLY A 4 8.87 -6.47 18.07
CA GLY A 4 9.65 -7.70 18.20
C GLY A 4 9.63 -8.28 19.60
N GLU A 5 9.83 -7.46 20.64
CA GLU A 5 9.79 -7.89 22.03
C GLU A 5 8.38 -8.33 22.44
N MET A 6 7.36 -7.56 22.08
CA MET A 6 5.96 -7.85 22.40
C MET A 6 5.51 -9.17 21.78
N THR A 7 5.81 -9.39 20.49
CA THR A 7 5.36 -10.60 19.78
C THR A 7 6.13 -11.86 20.21
N ALA A 8 7.37 -11.73 20.62
CA ALA A 8 8.20 -12.86 21.08
C ALA A 8 7.84 -13.36 22.48
N CYS A 9 7.25 -12.52 23.34
CA CYS A 9 6.92 -12.87 24.72
C CYS A 9 5.42 -13.16 24.84
N ASP A 10 5.06 -14.40 25.22
CA ASP A 10 3.66 -14.84 25.29
C ASP A 10 2.81 -13.97 26.21
N SER A 11 3.35 -13.54 27.38
CA SER A 11 2.60 -12.70 28.30
C SER A 11 2.39 -11.27 27.79
N LEU A 12 3.38 -10.70 27.09
CA LEU A 12 3.24 -9.37 26.49
C LEU A 12 2.29 -9.43 25.29
N ARG A 13 2.38 -10.47 24.47
CA ARG A 13 1.47 -10.67 23.34
C ARG A 13 0.03 -10.86 23.83
N ALA A 14 -0.20 -11.66 24.87
CA ALA A 14 -1.52 -11.83 25.44
C ALA A 14 -2.08 -10.51 26.02
N ALA A 15 -1.26 -9.70 26.70
CA ALA A 15 -1.67 -8.39 27.21
C ALA A 15 -2.04 -7.43 26.06
N PHE A 16 -1.25 -7.40 24.98
CA PHE A 16 -1.54 -6.60 23.79
C PHE A 16 -2.86 -7.04 23.12
N VAL A 17 -3.08 -8.34 22.95
CA VAL A 17 -4.32 -8.90 22.37
C VAL A 17 -5.54 -8.54 23.23
N ALA A 18 -5.41 -8.60 24.56
CA ALA A 18 -6.48 -8.15 25.47
C ALA A 18 -6.79 -6.66 25.32
N ASP A 19 -5.76 -5.82 25.13
CA ASP A 19 -5.95 -4.39 24.84
C ASP A 19 -6.60 -4.15 23.47
N CYS A 20 -6.23 -4.92 22.45
CA CYS A 20 -6.88 -4.89 21.14
C CYS A 20 -8.40 -5.14 21.28
N LYS A 21 -8.78 -6.19 22.01
CA LYS A 21 -10.20 -6.47 22.25
C LYS A 21 -10.88 -5.35 23.03
N ARG A 22 -10.26 -4.85 24.08
CA ARG A 22 -10.78 -3.74 24.87
C ARG A 22 -11.05 -2.49 24.01
N VAL A 23 -10.14 -2.17 23.08
CA VAL A 23 -10.29 -1.03 22.16
C VAL A 23 -11.44 -1.27 21.17
N VAL A 24 -11.48 -2.46 20.54
CA VAL A 24 -12.55 -2.83 19.61
C VAL A 24 -13.92 -2.75 20.29
N ASP A 25 -14.06 -3.32 21.48
CA ASP A 25 -15.32 -3.32 22.22
C ASP A 25 -15.71 -1.90 22.67
N LYS A 26 -14.76 -1.14 23.22
CA LYS A 26 -14.99 0.21 23.75
C LYS A 26 -15.51 1.18 22.69
N TYR A 27 -14.96 1.10 21.47
CA TYR A 27 -15.26 2.04 20.40
C TYR A 27 -16.21 1.45 19.34
N GLY A 28 -16.67 0.21 19.52
CA GLY A 28 -17.56 -0.46 18.57
C GLY A 28 -16.92 -0.65 17.19
N LEU A 29 -15.61 -0.91 17.13
CA LEU A 29 -14.89 -1.05 15.87
C LEU A 29 -15.28 -2.34 15.14
N ASP A 30 -15.21 -2.33 13.81
CA ASP A 30 -15.46 -3.49 12.97
C ASP A 30 -14.30 -4.50 12.97
N GLY A 31 -13.12 -4.08 13.41
CA GLY A 31 -11.92 -4.91 13.45
C GLY A 31 -10.64 -4.13 13.65
N LEU A 32 -9.52 -4.74 13.27
CA LEU A 32 -8.17 -4.18 13.39
C LEU A 32 -7.36 -4.47 12.12
N ASP A 33 -6.59 -3.48 11.69
CA ASP A 33 -5.54 -3.63 10.69
C ASP A 33 -4.17 -3.51 11.36
N PHE A 34 -3.24 -4.39 10.99
CA PHE A 34 -1.90 -4.43 11.54
C PHE A 34 -0.89 -3.96 10.51
N ASP A 35 -0.12 -2.92 10.84
CA ASP A 35 0.90 -2.34 10.00
C ASP A 35 2.25 -2.35 10.72
N TRP A 36 2.99 -3.46 10.56
CA TRP A 36 4.37 -3.60 11.05
C TRP A 36 5.33 -3.67 9.86
N GLU A 37 6.10 -2.62 9.67
CA GLU A 37 7.04 -2.47 8.57
C GLU A 37 8.50 -2.56 9.04
N PHE A 38 9.18 -3.70 8.95
CA PHE A 38 8.69 -5.04 8.61
C PHE A 38 9.30 -6.03 9.59
N PRO A 39 8.61 -7.12 9.95
CA PRO A 39 9.20 -8.17 10.77
C PRO A 39 10.29 -8.91 9.98
N HIS A 40 11.34 -9.36 10.67
CA HIS A 40 12.46 -10.10 10.08
C HIS A 40 12.90 -11.25 10.99
N GLY A 41 13.50 -12.29 10.39
CA GLY A 41 13.92 -13.49 11.14
C GLY A 41 12.76 -14.11 11.91
N ASP A 42 13.00 -14.48 13.18
CA ASP A 42 12.00 -15.11 14.06
C ASP A 42 10.76 -14.23 14.33
N GLN A 43 10.85 -12.93 14.06
CA GLN A 43 9.72 -12.01 14.21
C GLN A 43 8.59 -12.34 13.23
N GLN A 44 8.90 -12.91 12.08
CA GLN A 44 7.91 -13.29 11.07
C GLN A 44 6.92 -14.31 11.60
N ASP A 45 7.43 -15.40 12.23
CA ASP A 45 6.61 -16.41 12.85
C ASP A 45 5.81 -15.88 14.05
N ASN A 46 6.43 -14.99 14.83
CA ASN A 46 5.78 -14.37 15.98
C ASN A 46 4.65 -13.43 15.54
N TYR A 47 4.78 -12.79 14.38
CA TYR A 47 3.71 -11.96 13.83
C TYR A 47 2.50 -12.80 13.39
N VAL A 48 2.73 -13.96 12.78
CA VAL A 48 1.64 -14.90 12.45
C VAL A 48 0.96 -15.44 13.72
N LYS A 49 1.72 -15.70 14.79
CA LYS A 49 1.13 -16.08 16.12
C LYS A 49 0.24 -14.96 16.65
N LEU A 50 0.65 -13.70 16.50
CA LEU A 50 -0.18 -12.56 16.91
C LEU A 50 -1.52 -12.56 16.17
N PHE A 51 -1.55 -12.75 14.84
CA PHE A 51 -2.80 -12.82 14.08
C PHE A 51 -3.72 -13.92 14.58
N LYS A 52 -3.15 -15.10 14.88
CA LYS A 52 -3.89 -16.22 15.47
C LYS A 52 -4.53 -15.82 16.80
N ASP A 53 -3.73 -15.28 17.73
CA ASP A 53 -4.19 -14.90 19.06
C ASP A 53 -5.27 -13.82 18.99
N VAL A 54 -5.11 -12.82 18.10
CA VAL A 54 -6.10 -11.76 17.86
C VAL A 54 -7.40 -12.34 17.29
N ARG A 55 -7.31 -13.24 16.30
CA ARG A 55 -8.48 -13.89 15.70
C ARG A 55 -9.26 -14.72 16.73
N GLU A 56 -8.55 -15.46 17.59
CA GLU A 56 -9.18 -16.24 18.66
C GLU A 56 -9.95 -15.37 19.66
N VAL A 57 -9.40 -14.19 19.99
CA VAL A 57 -10.00 -13.29 20.98
C VAL A 57 -11.11 -12.41 20.40
N LEU A 58 -10.98 -11.94 19.16
CA LEU A 58 -11.99 -11.11 18.49
C LEU A 58 -13.15 -11.92 17.92
N GLY A 59 -12.90 -13.20 17.61
CA GLY A 59 -13.90 -14.08 16.99
C GLY A 59 -14.07 -13.84 15.49
N PRO A 60 -15.00 -14.56 14.83
CA PRO A 60 -15.17 -14.53 13.37
C PRO A 60 -15.89 -13.28 12.84
N ASP A 61 -16.60 -12.54 13.70
CA ASP A 61 -17.44 -11.40 13.28
C ASP A 61 -16.64 -10.10 13.15
N LYS A 62 -15.41 -10.06 13.68
CA LYS A 62 -14.53 -8.89 13.60
C LYS A 62 -13.46 -9.10 12.54
N ARG A 63 -13.17 -8.05 11.76
CA ARG A 63 -12.13 -8.09 10.74
C ARG A 63 -10.74 -8.04 11.38
N VAL A 64 -9.84 -8.87 10.86
CA VAL A 64 -8.41 -8.82 11.16
C VAL A 64 -7.67 -8.76 9.83
N THR A 65 -6.95 -7.69 9.61
CA THR A 65 -6.21 -7.45 8.36
C THR A 65 -4.78 -7.03 8.65
N ALA A 66 -3.92 -7.06 7.64
CA ALA A 66 -2.55 -6.61 7.78
C ALA A 66 -2.05 -5.92 6.52
N ALA A 67 -1.26 -4.87 6.68
CA ALA A 67 -0.50 -4.25 5.61
C ALA A 67 0.70 -5.14 5.23
N VAL A 68 0.96 -5.24 3.92
CA VAL A 68 2.01 -6.09 3.33
C VAL A 68 2.77 -5.30 2.29
N GLY A 69 4.10 -5.32 2.38
CA GLY A 69 4.96 -4.68 1.38
C GLY A 69 4.80 -5.33 -0.01
N PHE A 70 5.08 -4.56 -1.06
CA PHE A 70 4.85 -4.96 -2.46
C PHE A 70 5.61 -6.22 -2.92
N PHE A 71 6.64 -6.66 -2.22
CA PHE A 71 7.25 -7.98 -2.47
C PHE A 71 6.52 -9.14 -1.79
N GLY A 72 5.45 -8.88 -1.01
CA GLY A 72 4.80 -9.88 -0.20
C GLY A 72 5.72 -10.49 0.87
N ASN A 73 6.68 -9.70 1.35
CA ASN A 73 7.65 -10.12 2.35
C ASN A 73 7.20 -9.71 3.75
N GLY A 74 7.89 -10.25 4.75
CA GLY A 74 7.71 -9.89 6.14
C GLY A 74 7.10 -10.99 7.00
N PHE A 75 6.37 -11.97 6.41
CA PHE A 75 5.83 -13.15 7.09
C PHE A 75 5.28 -14.17 6.10
N ASP A 76 4.96 -15.38 6.59
CA ASP A 76 4.33 -16.42 5.77
C ASP A 76 2.87 -16.05 5.47
N LEU A 77 2.60 -15.58 4.25
CA LEU A 77 1.27 -15.17 3.82
C LEU A 77 0.28 -16.34 3.79
N ARG A 78 0.73 -17.55 3.39
CA ARG A 78 -0.12 -18.75 3.33
C ARG A 78 -0.60 -19.16 4.73
N GLU A 79 0.26 -19.03 5.72
CA GLU A 79 -0.13 -19.32 7.10
C GLU A 79 -0.97 -18.20 7.69
N ALA A 80 -0.58 -16.94 7.45
CA ALA A 80 -1.25 -15.77 7.99
C ALA A 80 -2.71 -15.63 7.51
N ILE A 81 -2.99 -15.93 6.23
CA ILE A 81 -4.34 -15.76 5.64
C ILE A 81 -5.40 -16.66 6.31
N LYS A 82 -4.98 -17.68 7.06
CA LYS A 82 -5.91 -18.51 7.86
C LYS A 82 -6.54 -17.72 9.01
N TYR A 83 -5.93 -16.63 9.43
CA TYR A 83 -6.33 -15.79 10.56
C TYR A 83 -6.74 -14.38 10.13
N LEU A 84 -6.37 -13.98 8.92
CA LEU A 84 -6.71 -12.68 8.32
C LEU A 84 -7.94 -12.81 7.41
N ASP A 85 -8.71 -11.73 7.28
CA ASP A 85 -9.81 -11.65 6.30
C ASP A 85 -9.30 -11.29 4.90
N TYR A 86 -8.23 -10.51 4.83
CA TYR A 86 -7.49 -10.12 3.62
C TYR A 86 -6.22 -9.38 4.02
N ILE A 87 -5.36 -9.12 3.05
CA ILE A 87 -4.19 -8.25 3.20
C ILE A 87 -4.40 -6.92 2.47
N ASN A 88 -3.81 -5.86 3.01
CA ASN A 88 -3.66 -4.56 2.37
C ASN A 88 -2.27 -4.50 1.71
N LEU A 89 -2.19 -4.79 0.42
CA LEU A 89 -0.93 -4.77 -0.34
C LEU A 89 -0.51 -3.33 -0.59
N MET A 90 0.59 -2.89 -0.01
CA MET A 90 1.16 -1.55 -0.20
C MET A 90 1.86 -1.46 -1.56
N SER A 91 1.07 -1.45 -2.64
CA SER A 91 1.52 -1.39 -4.04
C SER A 91 1.85 0.02 -4.50
N TYR A 92 2.62 0.71 -3.70
CA TYR A 92 3.21 2.03 -3.93
C TYR A 92 4.64 2.05 -3.41
N ASP A 93 5.36 3.14 -3.62
CA ASP A 93 6.79 3.27 -3.32
C ASP A 93 7.67 2.25 -4.06
N MET A 94 7.15 1.63 -5.09
CA MET A 94 7.82 0.59 -5.88
C MET A 94 8.96 1.11 -6.76
N GLY A 95 9.11 2.43 -6.88
CA GLY A 95 10.24 3.11 -7.54
C GLY A 95 11.09 3.90 -6.57
N TRP A 96 10.71 3.94 -5.28
CA TRP A 96 11.26 4.81 -4.25
C TRP A 96 11.05 6.29 -4.58
N GLN A 97 11.79 6.84 -5.53
CA GLN A 97 11.72 8.24 -5.96
C GLN A 97 12.04 8.37 -7.45
N ALA A 98 11.89 9.57 -8.02
CA ALA A 98 12.31 9.89 -9.38
C ALA A 98 13.81 9.51 -9.60
N PRO A 99 14.23 9.06 -10.82
CA PRO A 99 13.44 9.14 -12.06
C PRO A 99 12.58 7.91 -12.38
N TYR A 100 12.05 7.22 -11.40
CA TYR A 100 11.23 6.04 -11.61
C TYR A 100 9.78 6.25 -11.16
N HIS A 101 8.85 5.55 -11.82
CA HIS A 101 7.47 5.43 -11.34
C HIS A 101 7.43 4.60 -10.05
N HIS A 102 6.71 5.08 -9.03
CA HIS A 102 6.52 4.33 -7.80
C HIS A 102 5.18 3.57 -7.74
N THR A 103 4.31 3.74 -8.74
CA THR A 103 2.96 3.16 -8.77
C THR A 103 2.60 2.52 -10.11
N SER A 104 3.58 2.10 -10.91
CA SER A 104 3.34 1.45 -12.20
C SER A 104 2.35 0.30 -12.10
N LEU A 105 1.32 0.27 -12.96
CA LEU A 105 0.48 -0.92 -13.09
C LEU A 105 1.25 -2.05 -13.75
N ARG A 106 1.92 -1.77 -14.87
CA ARG A 106 2.69 -2.72 -15.68
C ARG A 106 4.14 -2.28 -15.84
N ARG A 107 4.99 -3.22 -16.18
CA ARG A 107 6.41 -2.98 -16.39
C ARG A 107 6.67 -2.14 -17.64
N SER A 108 7.21 -0.94 -17.47
CA SER A 108 7.77 -0.08 -18.51
C SER A 108 9.25 0.19 -18.24
N GLU A 109 9.92 0.94 -19.11
CA GLU A 109 11.31 1.35 -18.93
C GLU A 109 11.50 2.30 -17.74
N LEU A 110 10.46 3.05 -17.38
CA LEU A 110 10.46 3.99 -16.23
C LEU A 110 9.94 3.36 -14.93
N SER A 111 9.55 2.08 -14.94
CA SER A 111 9.11 1.40 -13.72
C SER A 111 10.27 1.19 -12.75
N GLY A 112 9.99 1.33 -11.46
CA GLY A 112 10.95 1.06 -10.41
C GLY A 112 11.24 -0.43 -10.21
N VAL A 113 11.51 -0.82 -8.97
CA VAL A 113 11.92 -2.21 -8.64
C VAL A 113 10.77 -3.22 -8.75
N CYS A 114 9.52 -2.77 -8.69
CA CYS A 114 8.32 -3.60 -8.77
C CYS A 114 7.19 -2.86 -9.48
N THR A 115 6.16 -3.59 -9.92
CA THR A 115 4.90 -3.05 -10.45
C THR A 115 3.72 -3.67 -9.72
N LEU A 116 2.53 -3.11 -9.87
CA LEU A 116 1.32 -3.66 -9.24
C LEU A 116 1.05 -5.11 -9.67
N GLU A 117 1.17 -5.42 -10.97
CA GLU A 117 1.00 -6.80 -11.46
C GLU A 117 2.02 -7.75 -10.82
N GLU A 118 3.29 -7.37 -10.76
CA GLU A 118 4.35 -8.19 -10.14
C GLU A 118 4.16 -8.35 -8.63
N ALA A 119 3.68 -7.32 -7.94
CA ALA A 119 3.38 -7.38 -6.51
C ALA A 119 2.22 -8.36 -6.22
N ILE A 120 1.16 -8.34 -7.03
CA ILE A 120 0.05 -9.29 -6.94
C ILE A 120 0.56 -10.71 -7.23
N ASP A 121 1.30 -10.91 -8.31
CA ASP A 121 1.87 -12.22 -8.67
C ASP A 121 2.76 -12.78 -7.55
N SER A 122 3.53 -11.91 -6.88
CA SER A 122 4.31 -12.31 -5.70
C SER A 122 3.43 -12.85 -4.57
N CYS A 123 2.30 -12.21 -4.29
CA CYS A 123 1.35 -12.68 -3.29
C CYS A 123 0.67 -14.00 -3.68
N LEU A 124 0.26 -14.15 -4.95
CA LEU A 124 -0.34 -15.38 -5.48
C LEU A 124 0.64 -16.55 -5.40
N ASN A 125 1.89 -16.34 -5.78
CA ASN A 125 2.97 -17.34 -5.68
C ASN A 125 3.25 -17.77 -4.23
N LYS A 126 2.93 -16.93 -3.26
CA LYS A 126 3.04 -17.22 -1.82
C LYS A 126 1.77 -17.84 -1.22
N GLY A 127 0.77 -18.14 -2.06
CA GLY A 127 -0.39 -18.95 -1.70
C GLY A 127 -1.64 -18.17 -1.34
N LEU A 128 -1.72 -16.90 -1.68
CA LEU A 128 -2.97 -16.13 -1.63
C LEU A 128 -3.77 -16.31 -2.92
N ASP A 129 -5.07 -16.04 -2.84
CA ASP A 129 -5.97 -15.87 -3.98
C ASP A 129 -6.24 -14.37 -4.22
N TYR A 130 -6.73 -13.99 -5.41
CA TYR A 130 -7.12 -12.59 -5.72
C TYR A 130 -8.10 -11.99 -4.69
N LYS A 131 -9.05 -12.79 -4.21
CA LYS A 131 -10.03 -12.39 -3.18
C LYS A 131 -9.44 -12.05 -1.81
N ASP A 132 -8.17 -12.41 -1.58
CA ASP A 132 -7.46 -12.17 -0.31
C ASP A 132 -6.65 -10.85 -0.35
N ILE A 133 -6.62 -10.16 -1.49
CA ILE A 133 -5.75 -9.00 -1.73
C ILE A 133 -6.58 -7.73 -1.95
N VAL A 134 -6.36 -6.73 -1.10
CA VAL A 134 -6.76 -5.33 -1.31
C VAL A 134 -5.55 -4.57 -1.83
N VAL A 135 -5.70 -3.84 -2.93
CA VAL A 135 -4.62 -3.12 -3.61
C VAL A 135 -4.46 -1.72 -3.05
N GLY A 136 -3.24 -1.32 -2.75
CA GLY A 136 -2.88 0.03 -2.31
C GLY A 136 -2.73 1.00 -3.47
N LEU A 137 -3.37 2.16 -3.34
CA LEU A 137 -3.35 3.28 -4.28
C LEU A 137 -2.71 4.49 -3.60
N ALA A 138 -1.80 5.19 -4.29
CA ALA A 138 -1.11 6.35 -3.73
C ALA A 138 -1.83 7.66 -4.07
N PHE A 139 -2.10 8.48 -3.05
CA PHE A 139 -2.61 9.84 -3.21
C PHE A 139 -1.47 10.87 -3.06
N TYR A 140 -0.27 10.46 -3.43
CA TYR A 140 0.95 11.26 -3.40
C TYR A 140 1.88 10.87 -4.55
N GLY A 141 2.87 11.70 -4.81
CA GLY A 141 3.95 11.41 -5.75
C GLY A 141 5.31 11.25 -5.06
N ARG A 142 6.22 10.58 -5.74
CA ARG A 142 7.63 10.49 -5.36
C ARG A 142 8.45 11.37 -6.29
N GLY A 143 9.01 12.43 -5.72
CA GLY A 143 9.77 13.45 -6.43
C GLY A 143 11.27 13.21 -6.43
N ASP A 144 11.99 14.10 -7.10
CA ASP A 144 13.46 14.08 -7.25
C ASP A 144 14.20 14.73 -6.06
N GLY A 145 13.48 15.25 -5.08
CA GLY A 145 14.02 15.96 -3.92
C GLY A 145 14.46 17.41 -4.21
N THR A 146 14.37 17.85 -5.46
CA THR A 146 14.78 19.19 -5.90
C THR A 146 13.59 19.99 -6.42
N ASN A 147 12.96 19.56 -7.49
CA ASN A 147 11.79 20.21 -8.09
C ASN A 147 10.52 19.84 -7.33
N PHE A 148 10.39 18.59 -6.94
CA PHE A 148 9.36 18.08 -6.05
C PHE A 148 10.02 17.42 -4.84
N LYS A 149 9.41 17.56 -3.67
CA LYS A 149 9.84 16.81 -2.48
C LYS A 149 9.80 15.31 -2.80
N ASP A 150 10.63 14.50 -2.14
CA ASP A 150 10.56 13.05 -2.27
C ASP A 150 9.12 12.55 -2.02
N TRP A 151 8.47 13.08 -0.98
CA TRP A 151 7.04 12.90 -0.74
C TRP A 151 6.30 14.18 -1.05
N THR A 152 5.44 14.18 -2.07
CA THR A 152 4.63 15.34 -2.47
C THR A 152 3.16 14.95 -2.55
N ASP A 153 2.31 15.65 -1.81
CA ASP A 153 0.86 15.42 -1.82
C ASP A 153 0.29 15.60 -3.24
N TYR A 154 -0.72 14.81 -3.60
CA TYR A 154 -1.36 14.93 -4.91
C TYR A 154 -1.85 16.36 -5.16
N ARG A 155 -2.50 16.98 -4.16
CA ARG A 155 -2.95 18.39 -4.27
C ARG A 155 -1.84 19.37 -4.63
N ASP A 156 -0.63 19.16 -4.09
CA ASP A 156 0.51 20.06 -4.34
C ASP A 156 1.07 19.85 -5.75
N ILE A 157 0.95 18.63 -6.30
CA ILE A 157 1.38 18.34 -7.67
C ILE A 157 0.46 19.03 -8.67
N VAL A 158 -0.86 18.86 -8.55
CA VAL A 158 -1.83 19.34 -9.56
C VAL A 158 -2.10 20.83 -9.49
N ASN A 159 -1.75 21.49 -8.39
CA ASN A 159 -1.89 22.95 -8.24
C ASN A 159 -0.66 23.73 -8.73
N ARG A 160 0.39 23.07 -9.27
CA ARG A 160 1.56 23.76 -9.82
C ARG A 160 1.31 24.30 -11.22
N ASP A 161 1.85 25.46 -11.50
CA ASP A 161 1.91 26.00 -12.87
C ASP A 161 3.15 25.44 -13.60
N LEU A 162 2.99 24.20 -14.10
CA LEU A 162 4.08 23.48 -14.75
C LEU A 162 4.69 24.24 -15.93
N ALA A 163 3.86 24.94 -16.71
CA ALA A 163 4.31 25.68 -17.88
C ALA A 163 5.21 26.88 -17.47
N ALA A 164 4.84 27.60 -16.43
CA ALA A 164 5.66 28.71 -15.90
C ALA A 164 6.99 28.20 -15.32
N GLU A 165 7.06 26.97 -14.87
CA GLU A 165 8.25 26.37 -14.28
C GLU A 165 9.09 25.57 -15.31
N GLY A 166 8.68 25.53 -16.58
CA GLY A 166 9.40 24.81 -17.63
C GLY A 166 9.31 23.30 -17.52
N MET A 167 8.23 22.80 -16.94
CA MET A 167 7.93 21.38 -16.74
C MET A 167 6.79 20.94 -17.65
N ASP A 168 6.66 19.62 -17.88
CA ASP A 168 5.63 19.05 -18.75
C ASP A 168 5.06 17.76 -18.14
N GLU A 169 3.73 17.62 -18.13
CA GLU A 169 3.07 16.39 -17.71
C GLU A 169 3.02 15.41 -18.88
N ARG A 170 3.41 14.17 -18.64
CA ARG A 170 3.39 13.07 -19.61
C ARG A 170 2.61 11.87 -19.08
N TRP A 171 2.31 10.97 -19.97
CA TRP A 171 1.60 9.72 -19.72
C TRP A 171 2.42 8.54 -20.19
N ASP A 172 2.74 7.61 -19.28
CA ASP A 172 3.28 6.30 -19.63
C ASP A 172 2.12 5.34 -19.94
N SER A 173 1.93 5.02 -21.20
CA SER A 173 0.81 4.16 -21.66
C SER A 173 0.99 2.69 -21.28
N VAL A 174 2.20 2.25 -20.99
CA VAL A 174 2.50 0.88 -20.56
C VAL A 174 2.31 0.74 -19.05
N ALA A 175 2.95 1.62 -18.29
CA ALA A 175 2.81 1.66 -16.83
C ALA A 175 1.43 2.15 -16.38
N CYS A 176 0.66 2.81 -17.28
CA CYS A 176 -0.66 3.39 -17.01
C CYS A 176 -0.66 4.45 -15.90
N VAL A 177 0.36 5.29 -15.86
CA VAL A 177 0.51 6.36 -14.85
C VAL A 177 0.99 7.68 -15.47
N PRO A 178 0.62 8.83 -14.87
CA PRO A 178 1.17 10.13 -15.21
C PRO A 178 2.55 10.32 -14.58
N TYR A 179 3.31 11.24 -15.14
CA TYR A 179 4.56 11.73 -14.57
C TYR A 179 4.87 13.11 -15.10
N ILE A 180 5.68 13.86 -14.36
CA ILE A 180 6.15 15.19 -14.78
C ILE A 180 7.63 15.10 -15.10
N VAL A 181 8.03 15.80 -16.17
CA VAL A 181 9.43 15.90 -16.58
C VAL A 181 9.92 17.35 -16.50
N ASP A 182 11.23 17.50 -16.34
CA ASP A 182 11.91 18.79 -16.47
C ASP A 182 12.10 19.19 -17.95
N SER A 183 12.75 20.33 -18.19
CA SER A 183 13.07 20.85 -19.53
C SER A 183 14.01 19.95 -20.33
N LEU A 184 14.71 19.01 -19.69
CA LEU A 184 15.58 18.01 -20.33
C LEU A 184 14.83 16.72 -20.65
N GLY A 185 13.59 16.58 -20.21
CA GLY A 185 12.78 15.37 -20.38
C GLY A 185 13.02 14.31 -19.32
N THR A 186 13.71 14.62 -18.22
CA THR A 186 13.95 13.71 -17.11
C THR A 186 12.69 13.65 -16.22
N LEU A 187 12.25 12.45 -15.84
CA LEU A 187 11.18 12.27 -14.88
C LEU A 187 11.58 12.84 -13.51
N ILE A 188 10.82 13.82 -13.01
CA ILE A 188 11.09 14.52 -11.75
C ILE A 188 10.04 14.23 -10.67
N VAL A 189 8.84 13.74 -11.03
CA VAL A 189 7.86 13.16 -10.11
C VAL A 189 6.97 12.16 -10.82
N GLY A 190 6.82 10.97 -10.24
CA GLY A 190 5.84 9.96 -10.61
C GLY A 190 4.69 9.96 -9.60
N TYR A 191 3.44 9.79 -10.04
CA TYR A 191 2.26 9.84 -9.17
C TYR A 191 1.06 9.12 -9.81
N ASP A 192 -0.07 9.08 -9.12
CA ASP A 192 -1.36 8.66 -9.66
C ASP A 192 -2.29 9.87 -9.86
N ASN A 193 -3.16 9.81 -10.87
CA ASN A 193 -4.23 10.76 -11.13
C ASN A 193 -5.58 10.04 -11.34
N PRO A 194 -6.72 10.73 -11.51
CA PRO A 194 -8.02 10.07 -11.71
C PRO A 194 -8.03 9.05 -12.86
N ARG A 195 -7.27 9.32 -13.94
CA ARG A 195 -7.17 8.40 -15.07
C ARG A 195 -6.45 7.10 -14.69
N SER A 196 -5.30 7.18 -14.03
CA SER A 196 -4.54 5.98 -13.60
C SER A 196 -5.30 5.19 -12.54
N LEU A 197 -5.93 5.87 -11.57
CA LEU A 197 -6.74 5.23 -10.56
C LEU A 197 -7.95 4.50 -11.16
N LYS A 198 -8.63 5.12 -12.14
CA LYS A 198 -9.72 4.44 -12.84
C LYS A 198 -9.25 3.15 -13.52
N ILE A 199 -8.10 3.18 -14.20
CA ILE A 199 -7.52 1.99 -14.85
C ILE A 199 -7.20 0.91 -13.80
N LYS A 200 -6.61 1.29 -12.67
CA LYS A 200 -6.32 0.36 -11.57
C LYS A 200 -7.59 -0.20 -10.93
N CYS A 201 -8.62 0.61 -10.74
CA CYS A 201 -9.92 0.14 -10.25
C CYS A 201 -10.62 -0.82 -11.24
N ASP A 202 -10.49 -0.57 -12.55
CA ASP A 202 -11.00 -1.49 -13.57
C ASP A 202 -10.21 -2.82 -13.53
N TYR A 203 -8.90 -2.76 -13.39
CA TYR A 203 -8.04 -3.93 -13.24
C TYR A 203 -8.39 -4.75 -11.97
N ILE A 204 -8.63 -4.09 -10.82
CA ILE A 204 -9.07 -4.74 -9.58
C ILE A 204 -10.36 -5.54 -9.82
N ARG A 205 -11.34 -4.94 -10.51
CA ARG A 205 -12.62 -5.60 -10.84
C ARG A 205 -12.43 -6.76 -11.81
N GLU A 206 -11.64 -6.56 -12.87
CA GLU A 206 -11.35 -7.57 -13.89
C GLU A 206 -10.70 -8.81 -13.28
N LYS A 207 -9.73 -8.64 -12.39
CA LYS A 207 -9.01 -9.74 -11.73
C LYS A 207 -9.77 -10.39 -10.57
N GLY A 208 -10.88 -9.80 -10.12
CA GLY A 208 -11.61 -10.28 -8.95
C GLY A 208 -10.85 -10.11 -7.63
N LEU A 209 -10.01 -9.06 -7.57
CA LEU A 209 -9.34 -8.66 -6.33
C LEU A 209 -10.35 -8.20 -5.28
N LYS A 210 -9.98 -8.29 -4.01
CA LYS A 210 -10.87 -7.96 -2.88
C LYS A 210 -11.36 -6.51 -2.91
N GLY A 211 -10.50 -5.58 -3.34
CA GLY A 211 -10.80 -4.16 -3.43
C GLY A 211 -9.56 -3.30 -3.54
N GLY A 212 -9.74 -2.01 -3.35
CA GLY A 212 -8.67 -1.01 -3.26
C GLY A 212 -8.70 -0.29 -1.92
N MET A 213 -7.55 0.06 -1.40
CA MET A 213 -7.34 1.03 -0.32
C MET A 213 -6.43 2.13 -0.82
N TYR A 214 -6.41 3.26 -0.17
CA TYR A 214 -5.53 4.36 -0.57
C TYR A 214 -4.78 4.98 0.61
N TRP A 215 -3.59 5.44 0.33
CA TRP A 215 -2.75 6.19 1.25
C TRP A 215 -2.52 7.59 0.65
N ARG A 216 -3.11 8.67 1.18
CA ARG A 216 -4.17 8.71 2.21
C ARG A 216 -5.11 9.90 1.91
N SER A 217 -6.32 9.90 2.43
CA SER A 217 -7.41 10.80 2.02
C SER A 217 -7.08 12.30 2.09
N GLU A 218 -6.35 12.72 3.11
CA GLU A 218 -6.00 14.13 3.29
C GLU A 218 -4.95 14.67 2.32
N LEU A 219 -4.39 13.82 1.44
CA LEU A 219 -3.46 14.23 0.39
C LEU A 219 -4.16 14.55 -0.94
N ASP A 220 -5.46 14.21 -1.04
CA ASP A 220 -6.30 14.55 -2.17
C ASP A 220 -6.59 16.06 -2.23
N THR A 221 -7.13 16.55 -3.36
CA THR A 221 -7.61 17.91 -3.50
C THR A 221 -8.85 18.17 -2.63
N ASP A 222 -9.19 19.43 -2.39
CA ASP A 222 -10.41 19.80 -1.66
C ASP A 222 -11.69 19.40 -2.41
N SER A 223 -11.60 19.16 -3.74
CA SER A 223 -12.68 18.63 -4.58
C SER A 223 -12.76 17.09 -4.59
N PHE A 224 -11.85 16.41 -3.91
CA PHE A 224 -11.78 14.95 -3.85
C PHE A 224 -11.61 14.29 -5.22
N ASP A 225 -10.69 14.79 -6.04
CA ASP A 225 -10.51 14.36 -7.43
C ASP A 225 -10.11 12.89 -7.57
N LEU A 226 -9.38 12.34 -6.58
CA LEU A 226 -8.97 10.94 -6.59
C LEU A 226 -10.01 9.99 -5.98
N THR A 227 -10.90 10.50 -5.12
CA THR A 227 -11.93 9.69 -4.43
C THR A 227 -13.28 9.70 -5.14
N ASN A 228 -13.50 10.61 -6.10
CA ASN A 228 -14.72 10.70 -6.92
C ASN A 228 -14.52 9.96 -8.27
#